data_2533b0558a5e6484c14e1abb772c0e28
#
_entry.id   2533b0558a5e6484c14e1abb772c0e28
#
_cell.length_a   1.000
_cell.length_b   1.000
_cell.length_c   1.000
_cell.angle_alpha   90.00
_cell.angle_beta   90.00
_cell.angle_gamma   90.00
#
_symmetry.space_group_name_H-M   'P 1'
#
loop_
_entity.id
_entity.type
_entity.pdbx_description
1 polymer ?
#
loop_
_entity_poly.entity_id
_entity_poly.type
_entity_poly.pdbx_seq_one_letter_code
_entity_poly.pdbx_strand_id
1 'polypeptide(L)'
;AAGFDLVTRTAGGEQIGFAAAGGRLRGHVDGIVVAAPSQLNCALPMLWECKTMHDASWKDTVKHGVARSKPVYAAQIALYQAYLEPLIPGISANPALFTAINKDNQSLHFESVEFDAELAQRMSDRAVRVLDATAAHELLPRCATSSTHFVCKSCAFQDRCWSQR
;
A
#
# COMPACT_ATOMS: atom_id res chain seq x y z
N ALA A 1 -16.82 14.72 -17.12
CA ALA A 1 -15.60 14.08 -16.62
C ALA A 1 -14.79 15.13 -15.84
N ALA A 2 -14.16 14.75 -14.72
CA ALA A 2 -13.38 15.68 -13.89
C ALA A 2 -12.02 16.08 -14.51
N GLY A 3 -11.74 15.65 -15.76
CA GLY A 3 -10.51 15.97 -16.48
C GLY A 3 -9.28 15.17 -16.05
N PHE A 4 -9.47 14.07 -15.31
CA PHE A 4 -8.41 13.11 -15.02
C PHE A 4 -8.46 11.94 -16.00
N ASP A 5 -7.29 11.48 -16.45
CA ASP A 5 -7.14 10.21 -17.11
C ASP A 5 -6.51 9.20 -16.12
N LEU A 6 -7.26 8.15 -15.83
CA LEU A 6 -6.90 7.10 -14.91
C LEU A 6 -6.73 5.78 -15.67
N VAL A 7 -5.54 5.20 -15.61
CA VAL A 7 -5.24 3.88 -16.18
C VAL A 7 -5.27 2.86 -15.05
N THR A 8 -6.18 1.88 -15.14
CA THR A 8 -6.34 0.81 -14.13
C THR A 8 -5.94 -0.56 -14.67
N ARG A 9 -5.78 -0.68 -15.99
CA ARG A 9 -5.47 -1.92 -16.69
C ARG A 9 -4.38 -1.71 -17.73
N THR A 10 -3.64 -2.76 -17.99
CA THR A 10 -2.69 -2.84 -19.11
C THR A 10 -3.45 -2.91 -20.46
N ALA A 11 -2.74 -2.76 -21.56
CA ALA A 11 -3.31 -2.98 -22.91
C ALA A 11 -3.88 -4.39 -23.09
N GLY A 12 -3.39 -5.39 -22.35
CA GLY A 12 -3.90 -6.75 -22.32
C GLY A 12 -5.13 -6.96 -21.43
N GLY A 13 -5.63 -5.90 -20.77
CA GLY A 13 -6.82 -5.94 -19.92
C GLY A 13 -6.56 -6.41 -18.48
N GLU A 14 -5.32 -6.72 -18.10
CA GLU A 14 -4.93 -7.11 -16.75
C GLU A 14 -4.81 -5.89 -15.85
N GLN A 15 -5.05 -6.05 -14.53
CA GLN A 15 -4.81 -4.99 -13.57
C GLN A 15 -3.32 -4.63 -13.53
N ILE A 16 -2.99 -3.34 -13.45
CA ILE A 16 -1.61 -2.88 -13.35
C ILE A 16 -1.01 -3.37 -12.04
N GLY A 17 0.18 -3.95 -12.11
CA GLY A 17 0.86 -4.46 -10.93
C GLY A 17 2.30 -4.86 -11.22
N PHE A 18 2.93 -5.45 -10.23
CA PHE A 18 4.28 -5.98 -10.32
C PHE A 18 4.36 -7.42 -9.79
N ALA A 19 5.40 -8.12 -10.19
CA ALA A 19 5.79 -9.41 -9.64
C ALA A 19 7.30 -9.41 -9.41
N ALA A 20 7.74 -9.79 -8.21
CA ALA A 20 9.13 -9.87 -7.80
C ALA A 20 9.41 -11.22 -7.09
N ALA A 21 10.68 -11.51 -6.81
CA ALA A 21 11.11 -12.74 -6.13
C ALA A 21 10.54 -14.03 -6.76
N GLY A 22 10.59 -14.15 -8.09
CA GLY A 22 10.02 -15.28 -8.81
C GLY A 22 8.50 -15.38 -8.71
N GLY A 23 7.81 -14.24 -8.59
CA GLY A 23 6.36 -14.15 -8.49
C GLY A 23 5.80 -14.41 -7.08
N ARG A 24 6.66 -14.58 -6.09
CA ARG A 24 6.23 -14.78 -4.68
C ARG A 24 5.84 -13.47 -3.98
N LEU A 25 6.32 -12.33 -4.48
CA LEU A 25 5.88 -11.00 -4.06
C LEU A 25 5.13 -10.35 -5.23
N ARG A 26 3.87 -10.04 -5.03
CA ARG A 26 3.01 -9.44 -6.06
C ARG A 26 2.19 -8.31 -5.47
N GLY A 27 1.91 -7.31 -6.27
CA GLY A 27 1.01 -6.22 -5.91
C GLY A 27 0.26 -5.71 -7.14
N HIS A 28 -0.96 -5.24 -6.91
CA HIS A 28 -1.78 -4.57 -7.91
C HIS A 28 -2.20 -3.22 -7.38
N VAL A 29 -2.10 -2.21 -8.23
CA VAL A 29 -2.49 -0.84 -7.87
C VAL A 29 -3.94 -0.58 -8.26
N ASP A 30 -4.59 0.34 -7.57
CA ASP A 30 -5.94 0.75 -7.93
C ASP A 30 -5.95 1.54 -9.23
N GLY A 31 -4.87 2.29 -9.51
CA GLY A 31 -4.66 2.95 -10.80
C GLY A 31 -3.44 3.84 -10.85
N ILE A 32 -3.18 4.36 -12.04
CA ILE A 32 -2.18 5.39 -12.33
C ILE A 32 -2.87 6.58 -12.96
N VAL A 33 -2.74 7.74 -12.36
CA VAL A 33 -3.19 9.01 -12.96
C VAL A 33 -2.12 9.44 -13.96
N VAL A 34 -2.50 9.53 -15.23
CA VAL A 34 -1.59 9.89 -16.34
C VAL A 34 -1.88 11.26 -16.94
N ALA A 35 -3.07 11.81 -16.66
CA ALA A 35 -3.39 13.20 -16.96
C ALA A 35 -4.28 13.79 -15.87
N ALA A 36 -4.15 15.08 -15.63
CA ALA A 36 -4.96 15.86 -14.69
C ALA A 36 -5.25 17.25 -15.26
N PRO A 37 -6.31 17.92 -14.80
CA PRO A 37 -6.56 19.31 -15.17
C PRO A 37 -5.34 20.19 -14.90
N SER A 38 -4.94 21.02 -15.88
CA SER A 38 -3.74 21.86 -15.79
C SER A 38 -3.74 22.80 -14.58
N GLN A 39 -4.93 23.18 -14.09
CA GLN A 39 -5.09 24.02 -12.91
C GLN A 39 -4.60 23.39 -11.61
N LEU A 40 -4.51 22.05 -11.56
CA LEU A 40 -4.09 21.34 -10.36
C LEU A 40 -2.57 21.24 -10.23
N ASN A 41 -1.83 21.53 -11.32
CA ASN A 41 -0.36 21.47 -11.34
C ASN A 41 0.22 20.20 -10.70
N CYS A 42 -0.38 19.04 -11.01
CA CYS A 42 0.05 17.75 -10.49
C CYS A 42 1.27 17.21 -11.24
N ALA A 43 2.24 16.68 -10.51
CA ALA A 43 3.32 15.90 -11.11
C ALA A 43 2.81 14.52 -11.53
N LEU A 44 3.11 14.10 -12.75
CA LEU A 44 2.59 12.87 -13.37
C LEU A 44 3.74 12.04 -13.98
N PRO A 45 3.61 10.70 -14.06
CA PRO A 45 2.48 9.87 -13.60
C PRO A 45 2.40 9.83 -12.06
N MET A 46 1.20 9.59 -11.52
CA MET A 46 0.94 9.53 -10.09
C MET A 46 0.26 8.21 -9.73
N LEU A 47 0.82 7.47 -8.78
CA LEU A 47 0.17 6.30 -8.21
C LEU A 47 -1.14 6.71 -7.55
N TRP A 48 -2.23 5.99 -7.81
CA TRP A 48 -3.50 6.16 -7.10
C TRP A 48 -3.81 4.93 -6.24
N GLU A 49 -4.09 5.18 -4.97
CA GLU A 49 -4.50 4.17 -3.99
C GLU A 49 -5.78 4.64 -3.31
N CYS A 50 -6.82 3.79 -3.30
CA CYS A 50 -8.14 4.11 -2.79
C CYS A 50 -8.57 3.15 -1.68
N LYS A 51 -8.99 3.67 -0.53
CA LYS A 51 -9.45 2.87 0.60
C LYS A 51 -10.79 3.33 1.12
N THR A 52 -11.67 2.38 1.44
CA THR A 52 -12.90 2.65 2.17
C THR A 52 -12.69 2.41 3.66
N MET A 53 -13.24 3.28 4.50
CA MET A 53 -13.09 3.24 5.95
C MET A 53 -14.41 3.56 6.65
N HIS A 54 -14.62 3.04 7.85
CA HIS A 54 -15.70 3.54 8.74
C HIS A 54 -15.31 4.92 9.29
N ASP A 55 -16.31 5.67 9.76
CA ASP A 55 -16.22 7.08 10.13
C ASP A 55 -15.05 7.41 11.09
N ALA A 56 -14.91 6.66 12.19
CA ALA A 56 -13.83 6.92 13.17
C ALA A 56 -12.43 6.75 12.55
N SER A 57 -12.24 5.71 11.72
CA SER A 57 -10.99 5.48 11.02
C SER A 57 -10.69 6.54 9.95
N TRP A 58 -11.73 6.99 9.25
CA TRP A 58 -11.64 8.06 8.26
C TRP A 58 -11.25 9.39 8.92
N LYS A 59 -11.93 9.77 10.02
CA LYS A 59 -11.59 10.98 10.79
C LYS A 59 -10.17 10.98 11.32
N ASP A 60 -9.69 9.82 11.80
CA ASP A 60 -8.31 9.64 12.23
C ASP A 60 -7.33 9.89 11.08
N THR A 61 -7.63 9.36 9.88
CA THR A 61 -6.81 9.55 8.68
C THR A 61 -6.81 11.00 8.21
N VAL A 62 -7.97 11.66 8.16
CA VAL A 62 -8.07 13.09 7.83
C VAL A 62 -7.25 13.96 8.79
N LYS A 63 -7.25 13.61 10.09
CA LYS A 63 -6.56 14.40 11.12
C LYS A 63 -5.04 14.20 11.13
N HIS A 64 -4.57 12.99 10.89
CA HIS A 64 -3.18 12.64 11.14
C HIS A 64 -2.40 12.22 9.89
N GLY A 65 -3.06 12.13 8.73
CA GLY A 65 -2.51 11.62 7.48
C GLY A 65 -2.38 10.10 7.45
N VAL A 66 -2.24 9.53 6.24
CA VAL A 66 -2.17 8.08 6.03
C VAL A 66 -0.94 7.45 6.68
N ALA A 67 0.21 8.11 6.62
CA ALA A 67 1.46 7.57 7.17
C ALA A 67 1.37 7.28 8.67
N ARG A 68 0.72 8.14 9.44
CA ARG A 68 0.57 8.00 10.88
C ARG A 68 -0.64 7.16 11.28
N SER A 69 -1.77 7.38 10.64
CA SER A 69 -3.03 6.69 10.99
C SER A 69 -3.11 5.27 10.45
N LYS A 70 -2.51 5.01 9.29
CA LYS A 70 -2.56 3.73 8.55
C LYS A 70 -1.18 3.36 7.98
N PRO A 71 -0.18 3.07 8.83
CA PRO A 71 1.19 2.79 8.38
C PRO A 71 1.27 1.60 7.39
N VAL A 72 0.31 0.69 7.42
CA VAL A 72 0.23 -0.41 6.43
C VAL A 72 -0.08 0.11 5.03
N TYR A 73 -0.96 1.12 4.90
CA TYR A 73 -1.27 1.72 3.59
C TYR A 73 -0.12 2.59 3.08
N ALA A 74 0.54 3.32 3.97
CA ALA A 74 1.76 4.05 3.60
C ALA A 74 2.86 3.10 3.10
N ALA A 75 3.05 1.97 3.77
CA ALA A 75 3.99 0.92 3.35
C ALA A 75 3.61 0.32 2.00
N GLN A 76 2.32 0.10 1.74
CA GLN A 76 1.82 -0.39 0.46
C GLN A 76 2.13 0.61 -0.66
N ILE A 77 1.84 1.90 -0.45
CA ILE A 77 2.11 2.98 -1.42
C ILE A 77 3.62 3.03 -1.74
N ALA A 78 4.47 3.06 -0.71
CA ALA A 78 5.92 3.12 -0.89
C ALA A 78 6.47 1.90 -1.66
N LEU A 79 6.04 0.68 -1.33
CA LEU A 79 6.41 -0.52 -2.07
C LEU A 79 5.95 -0.47 -3.53
N TYR A 80 4.73 -0.02 -3.78
CA TYR A 80 4.18 0.05 -5.13
C TYR A 80 4.94 1.06 -5.99
N GLN A 81 5.27 2.25 -5.46
CA GLN A 81 6.08 3.22 -6.18
C GLN A 81 7.48 2.65 -6.49
N ALA A 82 8.12 1.99 -5.53
CA ALA A 82 9.45 1.39 -5.73
C ALA A 82 9.44 0.28 -6.79
N TYR A 83 8.49 -0.66 -6.72
CA TYR A 83 8.45 -1.80 -7.64
C TYR A 83 7.87 -1.49 -9.01
N LEU A 84 7.09 -0.41 -9.13
CA LEU A 84 6.57 0.04 -10.42
C LEU A 84 7.51 1.00 -11.15
N GLU A 85 8.50 1.61 -10.50
CA GLU A 85 9.43 2.56 -11.14
C GLU A 85 10.09 2.01 -12.42
N PRO A 86 10.56 0.73 -12.47
CA PRO A 86 11.11 0.17 -13.70
C PRO A 86 10.10 0.00 -14.85
N LEU A 87 8.80 -0.06 -14.53
CA LEU A 87 7.72 -0.25 -15.50
C LEU A 87 7.05 1.07 -15.89
N ILE A 88 7.03 2.02 -14.97
CA ILE A 88 6.40 3.33 -15.10
C ILE A 88 7.39 4.38 -14.59
N PRO A 89 8.36 4.80 -15.43
CA PRO A 89 9.39 5.75 -15.03
C PRO A 89 8.81 7.06 -14.47
N GLY A 90 9.33 7.51 -13.34
CA GLY A 90 8.90 8.73 -12.65
C GLY A 90 7.78 8.53 -11.63
N ILE A 91 7.26 7.32 -11.45
CA ILE A 91 6.20 7.03 -10.47
C ILE A 91 6.69 7.23 -9.03
N SER A 92 7.97 7.00 -8.76
CA SER A 92 8.60 7.25 -7.45
C SER A 92 9.16 8.67 -7.29
N ALA A 93 9.32 9.41 -8.40
CA ALA A 93 9.71 10.82 -8.35
C ALA A 93 8.53 11.75 -8.05
N ASN A 94 7.32 11.27 -8.21
CA ASN A 94 6.07 12.01 -8.02
C ASN A 94 5.33 11.49 -6.78
N PRO A 95 4.59 12.35 -6.05
CA PRO A 95 3.78 11.88 -4.93
C PRO A 95 2.67 10.95 -5.41
N ALA A 96 2.25 10.02 -4.56
CA ALA A 96 1.05 9.24 -4.77
C ALA A 96 -0.20 10.01 -4.36
N LEU A 97 -1.31 9.74 -5.01
CA LEU A 97 -2.64 10.22 -4.61
C LEU A 97 -3.33 9.13 -3.76
N PHE A 98 -3.41 9.37 -2.47
CA PHE A 98 -4.22 8.53 -1.58
C PHE A 98 -5.63 9.08 -1.46
N THR A 99 -6.64 8.23 -1.66
CA THR A 99 -8.05 8.57 -1.51
C THR A 99 -8.68 7.72 -0.40
N ALA A 100 -9.25 8.36 0.61
CA ALA A 100 -10.03 7.70 1.64
C ALA A 100 -11.51 8.01 1.50
N ILE A 101 -12.35 6.98 1.40
CA ILE A 101 -13.81 7.09 1.30
C ILE A 101 -14.41 6.69 2.64
N ASN A 102 -15.15 7.60 3.25
CA ASN A 102 -15.96 7.28 4.42
C ASN A 102 -17.19 6.49 3.98
N LYS A 103 -17.23 5.19 4.30
CA LYS A 103 -18.33 4.31 3.87
C LYS A 103 -19.66 4.58 4.58
N ASP A 104 -19.64 5.34 5.69
CA ASP A 104 -20.84 5.61 6.49
C ASP A 104 -21.60 6.84 5.96
N ASN A 105 -20.90 7.80 5.33
CA ASN A 105 -21.51 9.05 4.83
C ASN A 105 -21.01 9.49 3.45
N GLN A 106 -20.15 8.70 2.79
CA GLN A 106 -19.59 8.94 1.46
C GLN A 106 -18.65 10.16 1.35
N SER A 107 -18.21 10.74 2.47
CA SER A 107 -17.21 11.80 2.45
C SER A 107 -15.89 11.31 1.87
N LEU A 108 -15.23 12.18 1.09
CA LEU A 108 -13.94 11.89 0.46
C LEU A 108 -12.83 12.69 1.14
N HIS A 109 -11.68 12.08 1.24
CA HIS A 109 -10.43 12.72 1.63
C HIS A 109 -9.34 12.36 0.62
N PHE A 110 -8.59 13.37 0.19
CA PHE A 110 -7.47 13.22 -0.72
C PHE A 110 -6.19 13.67 -0.03
N GLU A 111 -5.15 12.89 -0.17
CA GLU A 111 -3.84 13.17 0.43
C GLU A 111 -2.75 12.91 -0.61
N SER A 112 -1.84 13.88 -0.76
CA SER A 112 -0.60 13.70 -1.51
C SER A 112 0.43 13.04 -0.61
N VAL A 113 0.95 11.89 -1.02
CA VAL A 113 1.87 11.07 -0.24
C VAL A 113 3.21 11.00 -0.96
N GLU A 114 4.22 11.65 -0.38
CA GLU A 114 5.58 11.62 -0.92
C GLU A 114 6.16 10.20 -0.86
N PHE A 115 7.02 9.86 -1.81
CA PHE A 115 7.70 8.58 -1.83
C PHE A 115 8.66 8.44 -0.65
N ASP A 116 8.45 7.43 0.18
CA ASP A 116 9.35 7.06 1.29
C ASP A 116 10.23 5.87 0.88
N ALA A 117 11.40 6.16 0.33
CA ALA A 117 12.36 5.15 -0.11
C ALA A 117 12.87 4.27 1.03
N GLU A 118 13.05 4.84 2.24
CA GLU A 118 13.49 4.07 3.40
C GLU A 118 12.42 3.09 3.87
N LEU A 119 11.15 3.52 3.89
CA LEU A 119 10.03 2.64 4.21
C LEU A 119 9.91 1.52 3.16
N ALA A 120 10.01 1.84 1.87
CA ALA A 120 10.00 0.86 0.80
C ALA A 120 11.11 -0.18 0.97
N GLN A 121 12.35 0.26 1.26
CA GLN A 121 13.48 -0.63 1.48
C GLN A 121 13.26 -1.52 2.71
N ARG A 122 12.88 -0.96 3.86
CA ARG A 122 12.61 -1.74 5.08
C ARG A 122 11.53 -2.80 4.85
N MET A 123 10.48 -2.47 4.09
CA MET A 123 9.38 -3.42 3.82
C MET A 123 9.80 -4.49 2.80
N SER A 124 10.60 -4.12 1.81
CA SER A 124 11.22 -5.07 0.86
C SER A 124 12.13 -6.07 1.59
N ASP A 125 13.02 -5.59 2.46
CA ASP A 125 13.90 -6.44 3.27
C ASP A 125 13.10 -7.38 4.19
N ARG A 126 12.00 -6.89 4.74
CA ARG A 126 11.08 -7.73 5.52
C ARG A 126 10.45 -8.83 4.68
N ALA A 127 10.01 -8.50 3.46
CA ALA A 127 9.44 -9.48 2.53
C ALA A 127 10.48 -10.57 2.18
N VAL A 128 11.72 -10.17 1.87
CA VAL A 128 12.83 -11.11 1.59
C VAL A 128 13.04 -12.04 2.79
N ARG A 129 13.16 -11.51 4.01
CA ARG A 129 13.33 -12.34 5.23
C ARG A 129 12.19 -13.34 5.42
N VAL A 130 10.94 -12.94 5.13
CA VAL A 130 9.78 -13.85 5.21
C VAL A 130 9.90 -14.96 4.17
N LEU A 131 10.31 -14.63 2.94
CA LEU A 131 10.47 -15.61 1.88
C LEU A 131 11.61 -16.60 2.17
N ASP A 132 12.73 -16.14 2.71
CA ASP A 132 13.89 -16.95 3.07
C ASP A 132 13.56 -17.89 4.24
N ALA A 133 12.96 -17.36 5.31
CA ALA A 133 12.51 -18.17 6.44
C ALA A 133 11.48 -19.24 6.02
N THR A 134 10.58 -18.88 5.10
CA THR A 134 9.61 -19.84 4.54
C THR A 134 10.31 -20.94 3.76
N ALA A 135 11.32 -20.61 2.96
CA ALA A 135 12.09 -21.58 2.19
C ALA A 135 12.94 -22.49 3.09
N ALA A 136 13.46 -21.94 4.20
CA ALA A 136 14.24 -22.68 5.20
C ALA A 136 13.38 -23.43 6.24
N HIS A 137 12.04 -23.33 6.18
CA HIS A 137 11.11 -23.84 7.19
C HIS A 137 11.37 -23.28 8.61
N GLU A 138 11.89 -22.07 8.69
CA GLU A 138 12.19 -21.38 9.94
C GLU A 138 11.02 -20.49 10.40
N LEU A 139 10.87 -20.38 11.73
CA LEU A 139 9.90 -19.48 12.34
C LEU A 139 10.56 -18.12 12.65
N LEU A 140 10.07 -17.07 12.03
CA LEU A 140 10.45 -15.71 12.38
C LEU A 140 9.98 -15.32 13.80
N PRO A 141 10.62 -14.33 14.45
CA PRO A 141 10.15 -13.78 15.70
C PRO A 141 8.69 -13.35 15.61
N ARG A 142 7.95 -13.57 16.70
CA ARG A 142 6.55 -13.12 16.77
C ARG A 142 6.44 -11.61 16.61
N CYS A 143 5.42 -11.15 15.89
CA CYS A 143 5.15 -9.72 15.69
C CYS A 143 4.52 -9.04 16.90
N ALA A 144 4.21 -9.78 17.96
CA ALA A 144 3.61 -9.28 19.19
C ALA A 144 4.18 -10.02 20.40
N THR A 145 4.11 -9.40 21.57
CA THR A 145 4.62 -9.96 22.84
C THR A 145 3.60 -10.81 23.57
N SER A 146 2.32 -10.78 23.16
CA SER A 146 1.22 -11.54 23.78
C SER A 146 0.23 -12.01 22.70
N SER A 147 -0.35 -13.21 22.92
CA SER A 147 -1.44 -13.72 22.07
C SER A 147 -2.70 -12.85 22.13
N THR A 148 -2.86 -12.06 23.18
CA THR A 148 -3.99 -11.14 23.37
C THR A 148 -3.80 -9.78 22.67
N HIS A 149 -2.63 -9.54 22.07
CA HIS A 149 -2.39 -8.32 21.31
C HIS A 149 -3.38 -8.20 20.15
N PHE A 150 -3.80 -6.97 19.83
CA PHE A 150 -4.87 -6.74 18.84
C PHE A 150 -4.58 -7.38 17.46
N VAL A 151 -3.32 -7.38 17.00
CA VAL A 151 -2.94 -8.02 15.73
C VAL A 151 -3.06 -9.55 15.78
N CYS A 152 -2.98 -10.16 16.97
CA CYS A 152 -3.11 -11.60 17.14
C CYS A 152 -4.59 -12.04 17.22
N LYS A 153 -5.45 -11.22 17.82
CA LYS A 153 -6.88 -11.55 18.02
C LYS A 153 -7.64 -11.86 16.72
N SER A 154 -7.24 -11.24 15.62
CA SER A 154 -7.82 -11.47 14.29
C SER A 154 -6.94 -12.30 13.37
N CYS A 155 -5.84 -12.86 13.88
CA CYS A 155 -4.89 -13.63 13.08
C CYS A 155 -5.34 -15.10 12.98
N ALA A 156 -5.57 -15.57 11.76
CA ALA A 156 -5.94 -16.97 11.50
C ALA A 156 -4.86 -18.00 11.93
N PHE A 157 -3.63 -17.54 12.19
CA PHE A 157 -2.51 -18.37 12.61
C PHE A 157 -2.18 -18.22 14.10
N GLN A 158 -3.03 -17.57 14.89
CA GLN A 158 -2.76 -17.28 16.31
C GLN A 158 -2.39 -18.55 17.09
N ASP A 159 -3.24 -19.55 17.06
CA ASP A 159 -3.04 -20.79 17.81
C ASP A 159 -1.74 -21.49 17.41
N ARG A 160 -1.52 -21.66 16.12
CA ARG A 160 -0.29 -22.25 15.60
C ARG A 160 0.96 -21.46 16.02
N CYS A 161 0.90 -20.13 15.93
CA CYS A 161 2.00 -19.25 16.27
C CYS A 161 2.36 -19.32 17.76
N TRP A 162 1.39 -19.51 18.65
CA TRP A 162 1.59 -19.49 20.10
C TRP A 162 1.76 -20.87 20.72
N SER A 163 1.36 -21.95 20.04
CA SER A 163 1.55 -23.32 20.51
C SER A 163 2.93 -23.92 20.19
N GLN A 164 3.66 -23.41 19.21
CA GLN A 164 4.89 -24.02 18.68
C GLN A 164 6.20 -23.46 19.27
N ARG A 165 6.18 -22.84 20.47
CA ARG A 165 7.41 -22.39 21.16
C ARG A 165 7.39 -22.74 22.64
#